data_5d05e7416887a0ff8011c26d2d1dfb13
#
_entry.id   5d05e7416887a0ff8011c26d2d1dfb13
#
_cell.length_a   1.000
_cell.length_b   1.000
_cell.length_c   1.000
_cell.angle_alpha   90.00
_cell.angle_beta   90.00
_cell.angle_gamma   90.00
#
_symmetry.space_group_name_H-M   'P 1'
#
loop_
_entity.id
_entity.type
_entity.pdbx_description
1 polymer ?
#
loop_
_entity_poly.entity_id
_entity_poly.type
_entity_poly.pdbx_seq_one_letter_code
_entity_poly.pdbx_strand_id
1 'polypeptide(L)'
;SGSSAWFKQGWVVYSNESKISEVDVSPNAFDLGGEGAVSHKVALQMAHGARHHAGTEVSLSITGIAGPTGGTETKEVGLVYVAVTTHDGRYIVRRNDFGSNDRIENKRSFVQFALRMVLEILDHADDIEMRRKKAEQRRIVDDENETTEQDEWDGAEAWEPRGISRAEPSSVDFSAETDWD
;
A
#
# COMPACT_ATOMS: atom_id res chain seq x y z
N SER A 1 -4.43 -15.72 -25.14
CA SER A 1 -5.19 -14.61 -25.75
C SER A 1 -5.92 -13.83 -24.67
N GLY A 2 -6.23 -12.56 -24.92
CA GLY A 2 -6.92 -11.69 -23.95
C GLY A 2 -6.00 -10.83 -23.07
N SER A 3 -4.69 -11.01 -23.12
CA SER A 3 -3.75 -10.19 -22.33
C SER A 3 -3.76 -8.71 -22.69
N SER A 4 -4.19 -8.35 -23.90
CA SER A 4 -4.35 -6.96 -24.33
C SER A 4 -5.38 -6.15 -23.52
N ALA A 5 -6.29 -6.82 -22.80
CA ALA A 5 -7.22 -6.19 -21.89
C ALA A 5 -6.57 -5.76 -20.57
N TRP A 6 -5.41 -6.35 -20.21
CA TRP A 6 -4.77 -6.19 -18.91
C TRP A 6 -3.36 -5.62 -19.01
N PHE A 7 -2.57 -6.07 -19.99
CA PHE A 7 -1.20 -5.67 -20.17
C PHE A 7 -1.11 -4.47 -21.10
N LYS A 8 -0.75 -3.32 -20.55
CA LYS A 8 -0.69 -2.06 -21.31
C LYS A 8 0.68 -1.83 -21.91
N GLN A 9 1.74 -1.99 -21.13
CA GLN A 9 3.10 -1.65 -21.55
C GLN A 9 4.14 -2.39 -20.70
N GLY A 10 5.35 -2.57 -21.26
CA GLY A 10 6.50 -3.10 -20.56
C GLY A 10 7.80 -2.49 -21.06
N TRP A 11 8.80 -2.42 -20.20
CA TRP A 11 10.14 -1.93 -20.46
C TRP A 11 11.17 -3.01 -20.19
N VAL A 12 12.21 -3.05 -21.01
CA VAL A 12 13.40 -3.86 -20.78
C VAL A 12 14.56 -2.89 -20.61
N VAL A 13 14.81 -2.48 -19.36
CA VAL A 13 15.83 -1.51 -18.97
C VAL A 13 17.06 -2.24 -18.43
N TYR A 14 18.05 -2.42 -19.28
CA TYR A 14 19.22 -3.23 -18.94
C TYR A 14 20.32 -2.40 -18.25
N SER A 15 20.67 -1.25 -18.78
CA SER A 15 21.68 -0.36 -18.19
C SER A 15 21.09 0.49 -17.04
N ASN A 16 21.97 1.08 -16.24
CA ASN A 16 21.56 2.03 -15.21
C ASN A 16 20.95 3.30 -15.83
N GLU A 17 21.54 3.78 -16.95
CA GLU A 17 21.06 4.93 -17.70
C GLU A 17 19.62 4.70 -18.20
N SER A 18 19.32 3.52 -18.76
CA SER A 18 17.97 3.21 -19.20
C SER A 18 16.96 3.07 -18.04
N LYS A 19 17.40 2.62 -16.85
CA LYS A 19 16.56 2.63 -15.66
C LYS A 19 16.23 4.04 -15.19
N ILE A 20 17.18 4.96 -15.34
CA ILE A 20 16.99 6.38 -14.99
C ILE A 20 16.06 7.03 -16.00
N SER A 21 16.32 6.90 -17.32
CA SER A 21 15.60 7.63 -18.35
C SER A 21 14.20 7.11 -18.62
N GLU A 22 13.99 5.78 -18.51
CA GLU A 22 12.75 5.15 -18.94
C GLU A 22 11.76 4.85 -17.81
N VAL A 23 12.25 4.66 -16.59
CA VAL A 23 11.41 4.28 -15.43
C VAL A 23 11.81 5.04 -14.16
N ASP A 24 12.37 6.24 -14.29
CA ASP A 24 12.61 7.23 -13.23
C ASP A 24 13.40 6.73 -12.01
N VAL A 25 14.32 5.77 -12.20
CA VAL A 25 15.19 5.36 -11.10
C VAL A 25 16.15 6.50 -10.78
N SER A 26 16.22 6.89 -9.51
CA SER A 26 17.14 7.95 -9.07
C SER A 26 18.59 7.58 -9.34
N PRO A 27 19.41 8.48 -9.93
CA PRO A 27 20.85 8.25 -10.10
C PRO A 27 21.56 7.85 -8.80
N ASN A 28 21.15 8.42 -7.67
CA ASN A 28 21.74 8.14 -6.36
C ASN A 28 21.52 6.67 -5.88
N ALA A 29 20.68 5.89 -6.58
CA ALA A 29 20.51 4.47 -6.27
C ALA A 29 21.72 3.63 -6.74
N PHE A 30 22.55 4.18 -7.62
CA PHE A 30 23.71 3.53 -8.23
C PHE A 30 25.07 4.07 -7.75
N ASP A 31 25.08 5.14 -6.94
CA ASP A 31 26.30 5.80 -6.48
C ASP A 31 27.12 4.90 -5.52
N LEU A 32 28.38 5.29 -5.30
CA LEU A 32 29.27 4.67 -4.34
C LEU A 32 28.64 4.69 -2.93
N GLY A 33 28.32 3.50 -2.41
CA GLY A 33 27.55 3.33 -1.18
C GLY A 33 26.05 3.09 -1.40
N GLY A 34 25.54 3.19 -2.64
CA GLY A 34 24.23 2.71 -3.02
C GLY A 34 24.16 1.18 -3.07
N GLU A 35 22.95 0.65 -3.00
CA GLU A 35 22.73 -0.80 -3.07
C GLU A 35 22.93 -1.39 -4.48
N GLY A 36 23.15 -0.53 -5.49
CA GLY A 36 23.32 -0.90 -6.90
C GLY A 36 22.03 -1.39 -7.57
N ALA A 37 22.16 -1.80 -8.85
CA ALA A 37 21.01 -2.10 -9.73
C ALA A 37 20.10 -3.23 -9.22
N VAL A 38 20.65 -4.22 -8.52
CA VAL A 38 19.90 -5.34 -7.95
C VAL A 38 19.67 -5.07 -6.46
N SER A 39 18.59 -4.35 -6.15
CA SER A 39 18.29 -3.92 -4.79
C SER A 39 16.79 -3.65 -4.59
N HIS A 40 16.39 -3.61 -3.33
CA HIS A 40 15.04 -3.23 -2.91
C HIS A 40 14.63 -1.84 -3.45
N LYS A 41 15.53 -0.85 -3.27
CA LYS A 41 15.29 0.53 -3.67
C LYS A 41 15.08 0.66 -5.19
N VAL A 42 15.97 0.04 -5.98
CA VAL A 42 15.86 0.08 -7.44
C VAL A 42 14.62 -0.66 -7.93
N ALA A 43 14.30 -1.84 -7.38
CA ALA A 43 13.07 -2.54 -7.73
C ALA A 43 11.83 -1.68 -7.48
N LEU A 44 11.73 -1.04 -6.31
CA LEU A 44 10.60 -0.19 -5.97
C LEU A 44 10.47 1.02 -6.90
N GLN A 45 11.57 1.72 -7.16
CA GLN A 45 11.58 2.88 -8.05
C GLN A 45 11.20 2.49 -9.50
N MET A 46 11.75 1.38 -10.01
CA MET A 46 11.36 0.85 -11.33
C MET A 46 9.85 0.59 -11.42
N ALA A 47 9.25 -0.03 -10.40
CA ALA A 47 7.81 -0.28 -10.38
C ALA A 47 7.01 1.03 -10.35
N HIS A 48 7.38 1.99 -9.51
CA HIS A 48 6.72 3.30 -9.45
C HIS A 48 6.82 4.05 -10.80
N GLY A 49 8.01 4.13 -11.39
CA GLY A 49 8.21 4.78 -12.69
C GLY A 49 7.39 4.11 -13.79
N ALA A 50 7.44 2.78 -13.88
CA ALA A 50 6.66 2.02 -14.84
C ALA A 50 5.14 2.28 -14.70
N ARG A 51 4.61 2.31 -13.47
CA ARG A 51 3.21 2.62 -13.22
C ARG A 51 2.85 4.04 -13.65
N HIS A 52 3.70 5.01 -13.33
CA HIS A 52 3.51 6.40 -13.68
C HIS A 52 3.48 6.60 -15.22
N HIS A 53 4.49 6.12 -15.93
CA HIS A 53 4.59 6.24 -17.37
C HIS A 53 3.47 5.52 -18.14
N ALA A 54 3.06 4.33 -17.66
CA ALA A 54 1.97 3.59 -18.29
C ALA A 54 0.58 4.14 -17.91
N GLY A 55 0.44 4.89 -16.83
CA GLY A 55 -0.85 5.30 -16.27
C GLY A 55 -1.73 4.08 -15.95
N THR A 56 -1.17 3.10 -15.23
CA THR A 56 -1.85 1.85 -14.88
C THR A 56 -2.18 1.77 -13.39
N GLU A 57 -3.18 0.96 -13.06
CA GLU A 57 -3.56 0.69 -11.67
C GLU A 57 -2.48 -0.08 -10.91
N VAL A 58 -1.83 -1.02 -11.59
CA VAL A 58 -0.81 -1.91 -11.03
C VAL A 58 0.40 -1.96 -11.94
N SER A 59 1.58 -2.01 -11.37
CA SER A 59 2.82 -2.32 -12.07
C SER A 59 3.67 -3.28 -11.27
N LEU A 60 4.56 -3.96 -11.95
CA LEU A 60 5.58 -4.79 -11.33
C LEU A 60 6.95 -4.52 -11.96
N SER A 61 7.99 -4.72 -11.17
CA SER A 61 9.37 -4.69 -11.64
C SER A 61 10.14 -5.92 -11.15
N ILE A 62 11.14 -6.31 -11.94
CA ILE A 62 12.03 -7.42 -11.62
C ILE A 62 13.46 -6.94 -11.87
N THR A 63 14.32 -6.99 -10.86
CA THR A 63 15.75 -6.78 -11.00
C THR A 63 16.50 -7.89 -10.30
N GLY A 64 17.42 -8.56 -11.01
CA GLY A 64 18.09 -9.75 -10.46
C GLY A 64 19.29 -10.20 -11.27
N ILE A 65 19.98 -11.19 -10.75
CA ILE A 65 21.17 -11.83 -11.33
C ILE A 65 20.77 -13.25 -11.80
N ALA A 66 20.33 -13.34 -13.04
CA ALA A 66 19.89 -14.63 -13.57
C ALA A 66 21.04 -15.60 -13.89
N GLY A 67 22.28 -15.11 -13.99
CA GLY A 67 23.45 -15.93 -14.28
C GLY A 67 23.67 -16.21 -15.77
N PRO A 68 24.61 -17.10 -16.13
CA PRO A 68 25.51 -17.83 -15.20
C PRO A 68 26.59 -16.94 -14.57
N THR A 69 26.78 -15.71 -15.05
CA THR A 69 27.73 -14.71 -14.55
C THR A 69 27.02 -13.54 -13.91
N GLY A 70 27.77 -12.59 -13.35
CA GLY A 70 27.22 -11.36 -12.76
C GLY A 70 26.99 -11.43 -11.24
N GLY A 71 27.28 -12.56 -10.61
CA GLY A 71 27.35 -12.64 -9.15
C GLY A 71 28.55 -11.87 -8.60
N THR A 72 28.45 -11.40 -7.35
CA THR A 72 29.48 -10.73 -6.57
C THR A 72 29.64 -11.46 -5.23
N GLU A 73 30.61 -11.06 -4.42
CA GLU A 73 30.75 -11.59 -3.06
C GLU A 73 29.53 -11.40 -2.17
N THR A 74 28.72 -10.36 -2.43
CA THR A 74 27.54 -10.00 -1.63
C THR A 74 26.21 -10.30 -2.33
N LYS A 75 26.23 -10.62 -3.63
CA LYS A 75 25.02 -10.89 -4.44
C LYS A 75 25.28 -12.07 -5.37
N GLU A 76 24.71 -13.19 -5.04
CA GLU A 76 24.89 -14.43 -5.76
C GLU A 76 24.01 -14.52 -7.03
N VAL A 77 24.36 -15.42 -7.93
CA VAL A 77 23.50 -15.82 -9.05
C VAL A 77 22.23 -16.46 -8.50
N GLY A 78 21.08 -16.06 -9.03
CA GLY A 78 19.77 -16.49 -8.53
C GLY A 78 19.07 -15.44 -7.66
N LEU A 79 19.79 -14.42 -7.21
CA LEU A 79 19.22 -13.31 -6.44
C LEU A 79 18.28 -12.46 -7.31
N VAL A 80 17.10 -12.15 -6.77
CA VAL A 80 16.12 -11.26 -7.40
C VAL A 80 15.44 -10.39 -6.36
N TYR A 81 15.16 -9.15 -6.75
CA TYR A 81 14.20 -8.27 -6.10
C TYR A 81 13.03 -8.03 -7.03
N VAL A 82 11.84 -8.17 -6.50
CA VAL A 82 10.59 -7.90 -7.21
C VAL A 82 9.81 -6.86 -6.42
N ALA A 83 9.28 -5.88 -7.12
CA ALA A 83 8.37 -4.89 -6.54
C ALA A 83 7.05 -4.88 -7.32
N VAL A 84 5.95 -4.76 -6.60
CA VAL A 84 4.61 -4.50 -7.13
C VAL A 84 4.09 -3.24 -6.48
N THR A 85 3.55 -2.31 -7.26
CA THR A 85 2.94 -1.07 -6.77
C THR A 85 1.55 -0.88 -7.33
N THR A 86 0.68 -0.24 -6.57
CA THR A 86 -0.70 0.08 -6.96
C THR A 86 -0.94 1.58 -6.95
N HIS A 87 -1.98 2.05 -7.64
CA HIS A 87 -2.30 3.48 -7.73
C HIS A 87 -2.73 4.09 -6.39
N ASP A 88 -3.32 3.28 -5.50
CA ASP A 88 -3.73 3.68 -4.15
C ASP A 88 -2.58 3.75 -3.14
N GLY A 89 -1.33 3.61 -3.60
CA GLY A 89 -0.12 3.77 -2.82
C GLY A 89 0.35 2.51 -2.08
N ARG A 90 -0.35 1.38 -2.21
CA ARG A 90 0.15 0.11 -1.67
C ARG A 90 1.31 -0.40 -2.51
N TYR A 91 2.23 -1.08 -1.85
CA TYR A 91 3.33 -1.75 -2.54
C TYR A 91 3.82 -2.97 -1.75
N ILE A 92 4.42 -3.90 -2.46
CA ILE A 92 5.15 -5.04 -1.89
C ILE A 92 6.51 -5.10 -2.58
N VAL A 93 7.59 -5.21 -1.81
CA VAL A 93 8.93 -5.50 -2.34
C VAL A 93 9.46 -6.72 -1.62
N ARG A 94 9.93 -7.69 -2.39
CA ARG A 94 10.53 -8.90 -1.82
C ARG A 94 11.83 -9.26 -2.51
N ARG A 95 12.74 -9.77 -1.70
CA ARG A 95 13.94 -10.45 -2.14
C ARG A 95 13.69 -11.96 -2.14
N ASN A 96 14.20 -12.64 -3.15
CA ASN A 96 14.36 -14.08 -3.13
C ASN A 96 15.69 -14.49 -3.75
N ASP A 97 16.19 -15.66 -3.37
CA ASP A 97 17.39 -16.26 -3.89
C ASP A 97 17.04 -17.69 -4.34
N PHE A 98 17.11 -17.93 -5.65
CA PHE A 98 16.76 -19.24 -6.23
C PHE A 98 17.97 -20.15 -6.38
N GLY A 99 19.18 -19.59 -6.34
CA GLY A 99 20.45 -20.37 -6.27
C GLY A 99 20.74 -21.27 -7.47
N SER A 100 19.98 -21.20 -8.55
CA SER A 100 20.25 -22.01 -9.73
C SER A 100 21.37 -21.40 -10.56
N ASN A 101 22.24 -22.26 -11.13
CA ASN A 101 23.24 -21.86 -12.12
C ASN A 101 22.66 -21.79 -13.55
N ASP A 102 21.45 -22.26 -13.77
CA ASP A 102 20.76 -22.17 -15.06
C ASP A 102 20.02 -20.85 -15.19
N ARG A 103 20.44 -20.02 -16.14
CA ARG A 103 19.85 -18.73 -16.45
C ARG A 103 18.37 -18.83 -16.82
N ILE A 104 17.97 -19.86 -17.56
CA ILE A 104 16.58 -20.02 -18.02
C ILE A 104 15.69 -20.40 -16.83
N GLU A 105 16.18 -21.27 -15.97
CA GLU A 105 15.49 -21.67 -14.75
C GLU A 105 15.29 -20.47 -13.81
N ASN A 106 16.35 -19.68 -13.55
CA ASN A 106 16.25 -18.47 -12.77
C ASN A 106 15.24 -17.48 -13.35
N LYS A 107 15.28 -17.23 -14.66
CA LYS A 107 14.31 -16.34 -15.31
C LYS A 107 12.87 -16.82 -15.16
N ARG A 108 12.61 -18.12 -15.27
CA ARG A 108 11.27 -18.70 -15.04
C ARG A 108 10.83 -18.51 -13.59
N SER A 109 11.71 -18.79 -12.65
CA SER A 109 11.47 -18.61 -11.21
C SER A 109 11.18 -17.14 -10.86
N PHE A 110 11.96 -16.21 -11.41
CA PHE A 110 11.73 -14.77 -11.21
C PHE A 110 10.35 -14.32 -11.69
N VAL A 111 9.94 -14.76 -12.90
CA VAL A 111 8.63 -14.42 -13.46
C VAL A 111 7.50 -15.02 -12.61
N GLN A 112 7.61 -16.31 -12.25
CA GLN A 112 6.60 -16.96 -11.40
C GLN A 112 6.47 -16.27 -10.04
N PHE A 113 7.59 -15.92 -9.43
CA PHE A 113 7.62 -15.19 -8.17
C PHE A 113 6.95 -13.82 -8.29
N ALA A 114 7.27 -13.06 -9.34
CA ALA A 114 6.69 -11.76 -9.61
C ALA A 114 5.16 -11.84 -9.82
N LEU A 115 4.68 -12.78 -10.60
CA LEU A 115 3.25 -12.95 -10.85
C LEU A 115 2.48 -13.36 -9.59
N ARG A 116 3.07 -14.19 -8.71
CA ARG A 116 2.46 -14.51 -7.40
C ARG A 116 2.34 -13.28 -6.52
N MET A 117 3.32 -12.39 -6.52
CA MET A 117 3.24 -11.13 -5.76
C MET A 117 2.15 -10.21 -6.28
N VAL A 118 1.92 -10.17 -7.60
CA VAL A 118 0.78 -9.42 -8.18
C VAL A 118 -0.54 -9.99 -7.69
N LEU A 119 -0.73 -11.31 -7.74
CA LEU A 119 -1.95 -11.95 -7.24
C LEU A 119 -2.18 -11.63 -5.76
N GLU A 120 -1.14 -11.72 -4.95
CA GLU A 120 -1.22 -11.43 -3.51
C GLU A 120 -1.69 -9.99 -3.23
N ILE A 121 -1.17 -9.00 -3.95
CA ILE A 121 -1.58 -7.60 -3.73
C ILE A 121 -3.02 -7.34 -4.20
N LEU A 122 -3.48 -8.06 -5.22
CA LEU A 122 -4.85 -7.97 -5.72
C LEU A 122 -5.84 -8.65 -4.75
N ASP A 123 -5.53 -9.85 -4.26
CA ASP A 123 -6.36 -10.56 -3.27
C ASP A 123 -6.53 -9.73 -2.00
N HIS A 124 -5.46 -9.07 -1.53
CA HIS A 124 -5.55 -8.14 -0.38
C HIS A 124 -6.43 -6.91 -0.67
N ALA A 125 -6.49 -6.45 -1.92
CA ALA A 125 -7.37 -5.35 -2.31
C ALA A 125 -8.84 -5.75 -2.17
N ASP A 126 -9.19 -6.90 -2.68
CA ASP A 126 -10.56 -7.43 -2.62
C ASP A 126 -11.01 -7.64 -1.17
N ASP A 127 -10.14 -8.17 -0.31
CA ASP A 127 -10.40 -8.34 1.12
C ASP A 127 -10.65 -7.01 1.84
N ILE A 128 -9.87 -5.98 1.55
CA ILE A 128 -10.03 -4.65 2.13
C ILE A 128 -11.36 -4.03 1.66
N GLU A 129 -11.67 -4.14 0.37
CA GLU A 129 -12.92 -3.62 -0.17
C GLU A 129 -14.14 -4.33 0.39
N MET A 130 -14.11 -5.65 0.52
CA MET A 130 -15.18 -6.41 1.17
C MET A 130 -15.37 -6.02 2.64
N ARG A 131 -14.30 -5.84 3.38
CA ARG A 131 -14.37 -5.38 4.79
C ARG A 131 -14.97 -3.98 4.88
N ARG A 132 -14.60 -3.09 3.97
CA ARG A 132 -15.13 -1.72 3.91
C ARG A 132 -16.62 -1.72 3.59
N LYS A 133 -17.07 -2.47 2.58
CA LYS A 133 -18.50 -2.62 2.23
C LYS A 133 -19.29 -3.20 3.40
N LYS A 134 -18.75 -4.20 4.08
CA LYS A 134 -19.41 -4.82 5.25
C LYS A 134 -19.51 -3.87 6.45
N ALA A 135 -18.49 -3.04 6.66
CA ALA A 135 -18.51 -2.03 7.73
C ALA A 135 -19.52 -0.91 7.43
N GLU A 136 -19.61 -0.47 6.18
CA GLU A 136 -20.57 0.54 5.73
C GLU A 136 -22.02 0.03 5.84
N GLN A 137 -22.25 -1.22 5.46
CA GLN A 137 -23.56 -1.85 5.59
C GLN A 137 -24.01 -2.01 7.05
N ARG A 138 -23.08 -2.29 7.97
CA ARG A 138 -23.38 -2.30 9.41
C ARG A 138 -23.78 -0.91 9.93
N ARG A 139 -23.08 0.15 9.51
CA ARG A 139 -23.42 1.53 9.91
C ARG A 139 -24.83 1.91 9.46
N ILE A 140 -25.22 1.57 8.22
CA ILE A 140 -26.57 1.84 7.71
C ILE A 140 -27.64 1.13 8.54
N VAL A 141 -27.41 -0.14 8.89
CA VAL A 141 -28.35 -0.91 9.70
C VAL A 141 -28.43 -0.37 11.14
N ASP A 142 -27.30 0.07 11.72
CA ASP A 142 -27.27 0.65 13.05
C ASP A 142 -28.01 2.03 13.05
N ASP A 143 -27.81 2.88 12.04
CA ASP A 143 -28.53 4.17 11.88
C ASP A 143 -30.04 3.95 11.68
N GLU A 144 -30.46 2.92 10.91
CA GLU A 144 -31.88 2.57 10.73
C GLU A 144 -32.53 2.06 12.03
N ASN A 145 -31.78 1.32 12.87
CA ASN A 145 -32.24 0.85 14.17
C ASN A 145 -32.33 1.99 15.20
N GLU A 146 -31.39 2.92 15.23
CA GLU A 146 -31.43 4.09 16.10
C GLU A 146 -32.61 5.01 15.76
N THR A 147 -32.94 5.18 14.47
CA THR A 147 -34.11 5.97 14.06
C THR A 147 -35.44 5.29 14.44
N THR A 148 -35.52 3.98 14.37
CA THR A 148 -36.73 3.25 14.80
C THR A 148 -36.93 3.25 16.32
N GLU A 149 -35.87 3.17 17.12
CA GLU A 149 -35.96 3.28 18.58
C GLU A 149 -36.34 4.72 19.03
N GLN A 150 -35.93 5.75 18.28
CA GLN A 150 -36.28 7.15 18.55
C GLN A 150 -37.74 7.45 18.25
N ASP A 151 -38.28 6.88 17.15
CA ASP A 151 -39.70 7.02 16.79
C ASP A 151 -40.66 6.27 17.75
N GLU A 152 -40.21 5.20 18.41
CA GLU A 152 -40.97 4.51 19.48
C GLU A 152 -40.95 5.30 20.80
N TRP A 153 -39.95 6.17 21.04
CA TRP A 153 -39.81 6.94 22.28
C TRP A 153 -40.64 8.25 22.31
N ASP A 154 -40.92 8.81 21.16
CA ASP A 154 -41.73 10.06 21.05
C ASP A 154 -43.20 9.90 21.46
N GLY A 155 -43.63 8.66 21.84
CA GLY A 155 -44.96 8.36 22.35
C GLY A 155 -45.10 8.26 23.87
N ALA A 156 -43.98 8.36 24.63
CA ALA A 156 -44.05 8.32 26.08
C ALA A 156 -44.27 9.73 26.66
N GLU A 157 -45.40 9.92 27.35
CA GLU A 157 -45.77 11.16 28.04
C GLU A 157 -44.57 11.74 28.80
N ALA A 158 -44.27 13.03 28.55
CA ALA A 158 -43.20 13.75 29.21
C ALA A 158 -43.35 13.62 30.75
N TRP A 159 -42.39 12.91 31.38
CA TRP A 159 -42.30 12.82 32.80
C TRP A 159 -41.95 14.20 33.41
N GLU A 160 -42.92 14.87 34.00
CA GLU A 160 -42.67 16.09 34.79
C GLU A 160 -42.23 15.71 36.21
N PRO A 161 -41.04 16.09 36.67
CA PRO A 161 -40.64 15.90 38.07
C PRO A 161 -41.45 16.80 38.97
N ARG A 162 -42.36 16.22 39.76
CA ARG A 162 -43.07 16.97 40.81
C ARG A 162 -42.08 17.36 41.92
N GLY A 163 -41.83 18.64 42.05
CA GLY A 163 -41.41 19.26 43.30
C GLY A 163 -39.93 19.25 43.64
N ILE A 164 -39.11 19.90 42.79
CA ILE A 164 -37.79 20.40 43.23
C ILE A 164 -37.81 21.92 43.07
N SER A 165 -37.93 22.62 44.21
CA SER A 165 -37.76 24.05 44.31
C SER A 165 -36.35 24.42 43.78
N ARG A 166 -36.28 25.21 42.74
CA ARG A 166 -35.02 25.79 42.22
C ARG A 166 -34.43 26.68 43.30
N ALA A 167 -33.35 26.26 43.92
CA ALA A 167 -32.45 27.15 44.64
C ALA A 167 -31.68 27.98 43.58
N GLU A 168 -31.72 29.27 43.72
CA GLU A 168 -30.95 30.17 42.83
C GLU A 168 -29.44 29.95 43.02
N PRO A 169 -28.66 29.92 41.95
CA PRO A 169 -27.21 29.80 42.07
C PRO A 169 -26.64 31.08 42.65
N SER A 170 -26.00 30.98 43.84
CA SER A 170 -25.19 32.04 44.40
C SER A 170 -24.05 32.39 43.44
N SER A 171 -23.90 33.69 43.15
CA SER A 171 -22.82 34.23 42.34
C SER A 171 -21.46 33.92 42.99
N VAL A 172 -20.67 33.09 42.34
CA VAL A 172 -19.27 32.88 42.69
C VAL A 172 -18.45 33.88 41.88
N ASP A 173 -17.86 34.82 42.58
CA ASP A 173 -16.92 35.83 42.07
C ASP A 173 -15.58 35.15 41.74
N PHE A 174 -15.20 35.09 40.46
CA PHE A 174 -13.91 34.58 39.99
C PHE A 174 -12.95 35.74 39.69
N SER A 175 -12.65 36.57 40.68
CA SER A 175 -11.53 37.51 40.63
C SER A 175 -10.41 37.02 41.57
N ALA A 176 -9.59 36.12 41.10
CA ALA A 176 -8.31 35.82 41.73
C ALA A 176 -7.24 35.79 40.59
N GLU A 177 -6.50 36.91 40.59
CA GLU A 177 -5.23 37.03 39.88
C GLU A 177 -4.27 35.90 40.31
N THR A 178 -3.70 35.21 39.36
CA THR A 178 -2.52 34.39 39.60
C THR A 178 -1.37 34.95 38.79
N ASP A 179 -0.50 35.67 39.50
CA ASP A 179 0.87 35.96 39.09
C ASP A 179 1.65 34.65 38.92
N TRP A 180 2.35 34.55 37.82
CA TRP A 180 3.41 33.58 37.62
C TRP A 180 4.72 34.32 37.34
N ASP A 181 5.63 34.26 38.33
CA ASP A 181 7.07 34.48 38.17
C ASP A 181 7.73 33.24 37.51
#